data_ef270286590b6964dc5f681f1f1fa185
#
_entry.id   ef270286590b6964dc5f681f1f1fa185
#
_cell.length_a   1.000
_cell.length_b   1.000
_cell.length_c   1.000
_cell.angle_alpha   90.00
_cell.angle_beta   90.00
_cell.angle_gamma   90.00
#
_symmetry.space_group_name_H-M   'P 1'
#
loop_
_entity.id
_entity.type
_entity.pdbx_description
1 polymer ?
#
loop_
_entity_poly.entity_id
_entity_poly.type
_entity_poly.pdbx_seq_one_letter_code
_entity_poly.pdbx_strand_id
1 'polypeptide(L)'
;MSIFNSLQSLLAQTPEVPAPEEIAQTWQQKLSALSSLSFQQFMEQAISAILHGAVKIAIALAVFFIGKWIINRIYHFISKAFIRRNVELSLRTFLLSLIRIILMLILIVIVIGILGINTSSFLAIFASAGLAIGMALSGTLQNFAGGVMILLFKPYKVGDFIEAQGYSGTVKEIQIFNTILNTPDNKTIIIPNGGLSTGSLNNYSKEGRRRVDWKIGIAYGDDFDTARKAILSLLAAD
;
A
#
# COMPACT_ATOMS: atom_id res chain seq x y z
N MET A 1 -14.61 28.24 -6.09
CA MET A 1 -13.76 29.44 -5.96
C MET A 1 -12.55 29.21 -5.04
N SER A 2 -12.66 28.45 -3.95
CA SER A 2 -11.55 28.11 -3.01
C SER A 2 -10.40 27.32 -3.64
N ILE A 3 -10.68 26.30 -4.45
CA ILE A 3 -9.68 25.42 -5.08
C ILE A 3 -8.83 26.15 -6.13
N PHE A 4 -9.43 27.09 -6.86
CA PHE A 4 -8.72 27.90 -7.87
C PHE A 4 -7.70 28.85 -7.24
N ASN A 5 -8.05 29.45 -6.10
CA ASN A 5 -7.13 30.31 -5.34
C ASN A 5 -5.98 29.51 -4.68
N SER A 6 -6.24 28.26 -4.26
CA SER A 6 -5.22 27.37 -3.72
C SER A 6 -4.24 26.89 -4.81
N LEU A 7 -4.72 26.65 -6.03
CA LEU A 7 -3.89 26.33 -7.19
C LEU A 7 -3.04 27.52 -7.64
N GLN A 8 -3.57 28.72 -7.63
CA GLN A 8 -2.80 29.93 -7.93
C GLN A 8 -1.71 30.21 -6.89
N SER A 9 -1.99 29.97 -5.60
CA SER A 9 -0.96 30.11 -4.55
C SER A 9 0.14 29.06 -4.63
N LEU A 10 -0.17 27.84 -5.09
CA LEU A 10 0.82 26.78 -5.33
C LEU A 10 1.67 27.07 -6.57
N LEU A 11 1.09 27.61 -7.64
CA LEU A 11 1.82 28.00 -8.84
C LEU A 11 2.71 29.23 -8.60
N ALA A 12 2.33 30.11 -7.66
CA ALA A 12 3.15 31.26 -7.24
C ALA A 12 4.37 30.87 -6.36
N GLN A 13 4.44 29.62 -5.89
CA GLN A 13 5.56 29.08 -5.13
C GLN A 13 6.57 28.27 -5.98
N THR A 14 6.38 28.22 -7.31
CA THR A 14 7.46 27.70 -8.16
C THR A 14 8.65 28.65 -8.03
N PRO A 15 9.87 28.16 -7.68
CA PRO A 15 11.04 29.02 -7.62
C PRO A 15 11.20 29.67 -8.99
N GLU A 16 11.08 30.99 -9.02
CA GLU A 16 11.29 31.77 -10.22
C GLU A 16 12.71 31.47 -10.71
N VAL A 17 12.83 30.97 -11.93
CA VAL A 17 14.14 30.78 -12.57
C VAL A 17 14.69 32.21 -12.74
N PRO A 18 15.81 32.56 -12.09
CA PRO A 18 16.30 33.92 -12.14
C PRO A 18 16.56 34.32 -13.59
N ALA A 19 16.18 35.55 -13.93
CA ALA A 19 16.34 36.07 -15.28
C ALA A 19 17.81 35.98 -15.71
N PRO A 20 18.10 35.74 -17.01
CA PRO A 20 19.48 35.68 -17.50
C PRO A 20 20.34 36.87 -17.11
N GLU A 21 19.73 38.06 -16.96
CA GLU A 21 20.39 39.27 -16.49
C GLU A 21 20.78 39.21 -14.99
N GLU A 22 19.94 38.63 -14.13
CA GLU A 22 20.25 38.43 -12.72
C GLU A 22 21.37 37.42 -12.52
N ILE A 23 21.36 36.37 -13.35
CA ILE A 23 22.46 35.38 -13.38
C ILE A 23 23.76 36.08 -13.80
N ALA A 24 23.73 36.89 -14.88
CA ALA A 24 24.91 37.62 -15.36
C ALA A 24 25.44 38.62 -14.33
N GLN A 25 24.56 39.39 -13.67
CA GLN A 25 24.93 40.31 -12.58
C GLN A 25 25.53 39.58 -11.39
N THR A 26 24.99 38.45 -11.01
CA THR A 26 25.51 37.60 -9.92
C THR A 26 26.92 37.09 -10.24
N TRP A 27 27.15 36.69 -11.49
CA TRP A 27 28.50 36.27 -11.93
C TRP A 27 29.49 37.44 -12.00
N GLN A 28 29.07 38.61 -12.49
CA GLN A 28 29.90 39.81 -12.50
C GLN A 28 30.27 40.26 -11.07
N GLN A 29 29.32 40.26 -10.12
CA GLN A 29 29.60 40.55 -8.73
C GLN A 29 30.58 39.53 -8.11
N LYS A 30 30.41 38.24 -8.39
CA LYS A 30 31.35 37.21 -7.92
C LYS A 30 32.75 37.37 -8.54
N LEU A 31 32.84 37.71 -9.82
CA LEU A 31 34.12 37.95 -10.51
C LEU A 31 34.80 39.22 -9.97
N SER A 32 34.07 40.31 -9.74
CA SER A 32 34.64 41.54 -9.17
C SER A 32 35.08 41.33 -7.73
N ALA A 33 34.29 40.56 -6.93
CA ALA A 33 34.70 40.19 -5.57
C ALA A 33 35.98 39.33 -5.57
N LEU A 34 36.12 38.40 -6.51
CA LEU A 34 37.34 37.60 -6.67
C LEU A 34 38.57 38.46 -7.10
N SER A 35 38.37 39.44 -7.99
CA SER A 35 39.45 40.31 -8.45
C SER A 35 39.92 41.34 -7.41
N SER A 36 39.07 41.63 -6.42
CA SER A 36 39.41 42.55 -5.29
C SER A 36 40.05 41.85 -4.09
N LEU A 37 40.06 40.47 -4.08
CA LEU A 37 40.67 39.71 -3.00
C LEU A 37 42.21 39.77 -3.11
N SER A 38 42.87 40.05 -1.98
CA SER A 38 44.33 39.86 -1.91
C SER A 38 44.62 38.36 -2.13
N PHE A 39 45.79 38.06 -2.69
CA PHE A 39 46.23 36.67 -2.94
C PHE A 39 46.09 35.79 -1.68
N GLN A 40 46.37 36.34 -0.50
CA GLN A 40 46.21 35.63 0.76
C GLN A 40 44.74 35.28 1.06
N GLN A 41 43.83 36.21 0.88
CA GLN A 41 42.38 35.98 1.10
C GLN A 41 41.80 34.94 0.11
N PHE A 42 42.29 34.99 -1.15
CA PHE A 42 41.91 33.97 -2.15
C PHE A 42 42.40 32.57 -1.73
N MET A 43 43.65 32.47 -1.28
CA MET A 43 44.20 31.19 -0.82
C MET A 43 43.49 30.66 0.42
N GLU A 44 43.14 31.50 1.41
CA GLU A 44 42.39 31.10 2.59
C GLU A 44 40.98 30.60 2.23
N GLN A 45 40.30 31.32 1.34
CA GLN A 45 38.98 30.89 0.86
C GLN A 45 39.06 29.57 0.05
N ALA A 46 40.05 29.40 -0.80
CA ALA A 46 40.23 28.18 -1.55
C ALA A 46 40.56 26.99 -0.65
N ILE A 47 41.43 27.16 0.33
CA ILE A 47 41.77 26.11 1.32
C ILE A 47 40.55 25.77 2.15
N SER A 48 39.78 26.75 2.64
CA SER A 48 38.55 26.50 3.42
C SER A 48 37.49 25.77 2.60
N ALA A 49 37.31 26.15 1.33
CA ALA A 49 36.37 25.47 0.43
C ALA A 49 36.76 24.00 0.18
N ILE A 50 38.07 23.75 -0.05
CA ILE A 50 38.59 22.39 -0.22
C ILE A 50 38.42 21.57 1.05
N LEU A 51 38.72 22.13 2.23
CA LEU A 51 38.52 21.43 3.50
C LEU A 51 37.04 21.11 3.77
N HIS A 52 36.16 22.06 3.56
CA HIS A 52 34.72 21.80 3.69
C HIS A 52 34.20 20.76 2.69
N GLY A 53 34.67 20.80 1.45
CA GLY A 53 34.41 19.80 0.43
C GLY A 53 34.90 18.40 0.83
N ALA A 54 36.15 18.32 1.29
CA ALA A 54 36.76 17.08 1.74
C ALA A 54 36.01 16.46 2.94
N VAL A 55 35.59 17.30 3.92
CA VAL A 55 34.77 16.86 5.07
C VAL A 55 33.44 16.34 4.61
N LYS A 56 32.72 17.04 3.71
CA LYS A 56 31.44 16.55 3.16
C LYS A 56 31.60 15.20 2.45
N ILE A 57 32.64 15.05 1.65
CA ILE A 57 32.94 13.78 0.95
C ILE A 57 33.23 12.67 1.97
N ALA A 58 34.03 12.95 2.99
CA ALA A 58 34.33 11.97 4.04
C ALA A 58 33.08 11.52 4.79
N ILE A 59 32.20 12.46 5.16
CA ILE A 59 30.91 12.17 5.79
C ILE A 59 30.03 11.36 4.83
N ALA A 60 29.92 11.74 3.56
CA ALA A 60 29.13 11.05 2.56
C ALA A 60 29.59 9.58 2.37
N LEU A 61 30.92 9.36 2.31
CA LEU A 61 31.50 8.01 2.25
C LEU A 61 31.22 7.21 3.52
N ALA A 62 31.41 7.82 4.69
CA ALA A 62 31.10 7.17 5.97
C ALA A 62 29.61 6.74 6.02
N VAL A 63 28.70 7.65 5.69
CA VAL A 63 27.25 7.34 5.64
C VAL A 63 26.93 6.27 4.60
N PHE A 64 27.58 6.29 3.44
CA PHE A 64 27.40 5.26 2.42
C PHE A 64 27.83 3.87 2.90
N PHE A 65 29.01 3.75 3.49
CA PHE A 65 29.51 2.45 3.98
C PHE A 65 28.71 1.93 5.18
N ILE A 66 28.39 2.81 6.12
CA ILE A 66 27.52 2.47 7.27
C ILE A 66 26.12 2.09 6.79
N GLY A 67 25.52 2.85 5.89
CA GLY A 67 24.21 2.56 5.32
C GLY A 67 24.20 1.23 4.56
N LYS A 68 25.20 0.97 3.72
CA LYS A 68 25.37 -0.32 3.03
C LYS A 68 25.51 -1.49 4.01
N TRP A 69 26.25 -1.31 5.10
CA TRP A 69 26.37 -2.32 6.14
C TRP A 69 25.03 -2.58 6.82
N ILE A 70 24.27 -1.54 7.16
CA ILE A 70 22.92 -1.65 7.72
C ILE A 70 21.98 -2.39 6.75
N ILE A 71 21.98 -2.01 5.47
CA ILE A 71 21.17 -2.66 4.43
C ILE A 71 21.48 -4.16 4.35
N ASN A 72 22.78 -4.51 4.34
CA ASN A 72 23.19 -5.92 4.35
C ASN A 72 22.74 -6.64 5.62
N ARG A 73 22.76 -5.98 6.77
CA ARG A 73 22.28 -6.56 8.04
C ARG A 73 20.79 -6.83 8.01
N ILE A 74 20.01 -5.86 7.51
CA ILE A 74 18.55 -6.00 7.30
C ILE A 74 18.26 -7.14 6.33
N TYR A 75 18.96 -7.20 5.19
CA TYR A 75 18.82 -8.26 4.20
C TYR A 75 19.03 -9.65 4.82
N HIS A 76 20.10 -9.84 5.58
CA HIS A 76 20.40 -11.11 6.22
C HIS A 76 19.36 -11.48 7.30
N PHE A 77 18.88 -10.50 8.06
CA PHE A 77 17.86 -10.72 9.08
C PHE A 77 16.54 -11.20 8.43
N ILE A 78 16.06 -10.48 7.41
CA ILE A 78 14.82 -10.84 6.69
C ILE A 78 14.98 -12.18 5.98
N SER A 79 16.12 -12.42 5.32
CA SER A 79 16.42 -13.69 4.64
C SER A 79 16.34 -14.88 5.60
N LYS A 80 16.92 -14.76 6.80
CA LYS A 80 16.82 -15.81 7.84
C LYS A 80 15.38 -16.03 8.31
N ALA A 81 14.60 -14.96 8.46
CA ALA A 81 13.19 -15.07 8.83
C ALA A 81 12.37 -15.81 7.75
N PHE A 82 12.60 -15.53 6.48
CA PHE A 82 11.94 -16.19 5.36
C PHE A 82 12.31 -17.68 5.25
N ILE A 83 13.58 -18.02 5.49
CA ILE A 83 14.03 -19.43 5.54
C ILE A 83 13.31 -20.19 6.66
N ARG A 84 13.24 -19.62 7.86
CA ARG A 84 12.55 -20.24 9.01
C ARG A 84 11.06 -20.45 8.77
N ARG A 85 10.42 -19.62 7.95
CA ARG A 85 9.00 -19.68 7.61
C ARG A 85 8.72 -20.51 6.34
N ASN A 86 9.73 -21.17 5.77
CA ASN A 86 9.63 -21.95 4.54
C ASN A 86 8.99 -21.16 3.38
N VAL A 87 9.28 -19.85 3.28
CA VAL A 87 8.78 -19.02 2.17
C VAL A 87 9.40 -19.53 0.88
N GLU A 88 8.54 -19.67 -0.15
CA GLU A 88 8.94 -20.16 -1.48
C GLU A 88 10.12 -19.34 -2.03
N LEU A 89 11.07 -20.03 -2.69
CA LEU A 89 12.35 -19.47 -3.12
C LEU A 89 12.18 -18.25 -4.04
N SER A 90 11.27 -18.33 -5.01
CA SER A 90 11.02 -17.26 -5.98
C SER A 90 10.50 -15.99 -5.30
N LEU A 91 9.51 -16.15 -4.41
CA LEU A 91 8.93 -15.05 -3.66
C LEU A 91 9.97 -14.42 -2.72
N ARG A 92 10.77 -15.24 -2.03
CA ARG A 92 11.83 -14.76 -1.15
C ARG A 92 12.86 -13.93 -1.92
N THR A 93 13.33 -14.42 -3.06
CA THR A 93 14.34 -13.74 -3.89
C THR A 93 13.79 -12.41 -4.41
N PHE A 94 12.55 -12.41 -4.88
CA PHE A 94 11.87 -11.21 -5.36
C PHE A 94 11.74 -10.14 -4.27
N LEU A 95 11.19 -10.51 -3.10
CA LEU A 95 10.98 -9.56 -1.98
C LEU A 95 12.31 -9.01 -1.45
N LEU A 96 13.32 -9.86 -1.29
CA LEU A 96 14.65 -9.42 -0.82
C LEU A 96 15.32 -8.47 -1.80
N SER A 97 15.19 -8.73 -3.11
CA SER A 97 15.72 -7.85 -4.16
C SER A 97 15.00 -6.50 -4.15
N LEU A 98 13.67 -6.51 -4.05
CA LEU A 98 12.85 -5.30 -4.01
C LEU A 98 13.22 -4.42 -2.79
N ILE A 99 13.29 -5.01 -1.60
CA ILE A 99 13.68 -4.30 -0.37
C ILE A 99 15.09 -3.71 -0.51
N ARG A 100 16.03 -4.49 -1.04
CA ARG A 100 17.41 -4.02 -1.24
C ARG A 100 17.48 -2.84 -2.20
N ILE A 101 16.76 -2.88 -3.32
CA ILE A 101 16.71 -1.79 -4.30
C ILE A 101 16.16 -0.53 -3.66
N ILE A 102 15.02 -0.62 -2.96
CA ILE A 102 14.39 0.53 -2.30
C ILE A 102 15.32 1.16 -1.27
N LEU A 103 15.92 0.35 -0.38
CA LEU A 103 16.85 0.85 0.64
C LEU A 103 18.12 1.47 0.03
N MET A 104 18.60 0.91 -1.08
CA MET A 104 19.77 1.47 -1.78
C MET A 104 19.45 2.80 -2.45
N LEU A 105 18.27 2.95 -3.05
CA LEU A 105 17.82 4.22 -3.62
C LEU A 105 17.72 5.30 -2.54
N ILE A 106 17.14 4.98 -1.39
CA ILE A 106 17.05 5.91 -0.25
C ILE A 106 18.45 6.32 0.21
N LEU A 107 19.37 5.37 0.36
CA LEU A 107 20.75 5.64 0.76
C LEU A 107 21.47 6.57 -0.23
N ILE A 108 21.30 6.34 -1.53
CA ILE A 108 21.88 7.19 -2.58
C ILE A 108 21.37 8.63 -2.45
N VAL A 109 20.07 8.84 -2.26
CA VAL A 109 19.50 10.19 -2.10
C VAL A 109 20.05 10.90 -0.86
N ILE A 110 20.20 10.17 0.26
CA ILE A 110 20.80 10.71 1.49
C ILE A 110 22.24 11.16 1.21
N VAL A 111 23.04 10.32 0.55
CA VAL A 111 24.44 10.62 0.23
C VAL A 111 24.56 11.84 -0.70
N ILE A 112 23.72 11.91 -1.73
CA ILE A 112 23.66 13.07 -2.66
C ILE A 112 23.32 14.35 -1.90
N GLY A 113 22.36 14.28 -0.94
CA GLY A 113 22.01 15.42 -0.10
C GLY A 113 23.15 15.93 0.79
N ILE A 114 23.96 15.01 1.36
CA ILE A 114 25.15 15.36 2.16
C ILE A 114 26.19 16.10 1.29
N LEU A 115 26.34 15.73 0.03
CA LEU A 115 27.22 16.43 -0.91
C LEU A 115 26.74 17.84 -1.28
N GLY A 116 25.52 18.22 -0.84
CA GLY A 116 24.93 19.54 -1.10
C GLY A 116 24.21 19.65 -2.43
N ILE A 117 23.96 18.53 -3.11
CA ILE A 117 23.16 18.50 -4.33
C ILE A 117 21.67 18.55 -3.94
N ASN A 118 20.90 19.38 -4.62
CA ASN A 118 19.45 19.50 -4.36
C ASN A 118 18.74 18.17 -4.70
N THR A 119 18.15 17.57 -3.68
CA THR A 119 17.46 16.27 -3.80
C THR A 119 15.96 16.41 -4.11
N SER A 120 15.41 17.61 -4.19
CA SER A 120 13.98 17.86 -4.40
C SER A 120 13.45 17.21 -5.68
N SER A 121 14.22 17.27 -6.78
CA SER A 121 13.83 16.64 -8.04
C SER A 121 13.78 15.12 -7.94
N PHE A 122 14.71 14.50 -7.22
CA PHE A 122 14.68 13.05 -6.97
C PHE A 122 13.50 12.64 -6.11
N LEU A 123 13.19 13.44 -5.08
CA LEU A 123 12.02 13.22 -4.22
C LEU A 123 10.72 13.35 -5.02
N ALA A 124 10.62 14.33 -5.92
CA ALA A 124 9.45 14.49 -6.79
C ALA A 124 9.27 13.28 -7.73
N ILE A 125 10.34 12.77 -8.32
CA ILE A 125 10.31 11.55 -9.16
C ILE A 125 9.87 10.34 -8.33
N PHE A 126 10.42 10.15 -7.13
CA PHE A 126 10.03 9.02 -6.27
C PHE A 126 8.60 9.14 -5.76
N ALA A 127 8.13 10.36 -5.46
CA ALA A 127 6.74 10.59 -5.08
C ALA A 127 5.79 10.22 -6.24
N SER A 128 6.10 10.64 -7.46
CA SER A 128 5.31 10.32 -8.65
C SER A 128 5.31 8.82 -8.95
N ALA A 129 6.47 8.17 -8.87
CA ALA A 129 6.59 6.71 -9.03
C ALA A 129 5.84 5.96 -7.93
N GLY A 130 5.94 6.43 -6.68
CA GLY A 130 5.21 5.87 -5.54
C GLY A 130 3.69 5.99 -5.70
N LEU A 131 3.21 7.12 -6.19
CA LEU A 131 1.79 7.32 -6.49
C LEU A 131 1.33 6.36 -7.59
N ALA A 132 2.09 6.23 -8.69
CA ALA A 132 1.76 5.30 -9.77
C ALA A 132 1.70 3.84 -9.30
N ILE A 133 2.69 3.41 -8.49
CA ILE A 133 2.71 2.07 -7.89
C ILE A 133 1.54 1.89 -6.91
N GLY A 134 1.26 2.88 -6.07
CA GLY A 134 0.14 2.87 -5.13
C GLY A 134 -1.20 2.71 -5.84
N MET A 135 -1.42 3.45 -6.93
CA MET A 135 -2.62 3.32 -7.76
C MET A 135 -2.71 1.94 -8.43
N ALA A 136 -1.61 1.41 -8.95
CA ALA A 136 -1.58 0.08 -9.55
C ALA A 136 -1.90 -1.03 -8.55
N LEU A 137 -1.49 -0.88 -7.28
CA LEU A 137 -1.70 -1.86 -6.21
C LEU A 137 -2.97 -1.60 -5.38
N SER A 138 -3.75 -0.55 -5.69
CA SER A 138 -4.90 -0.12 -4.87
C SER A 138 -5.93 -1.23 -4.65
N GLY A 139 -6.25 -2.02 -5.68
CA GLY A 139 -7.18 -3.15 -5.57
C GLY A 139 -6.68 -4.27 -4.65
N THR A 140 -5.38 -4.56 -4.70
CA THR A 140 -4.76 -5.55 -3.80
C THR A 140 -4.77 -5.05 -2.35
N LEU A 141 -4.46 -3.77 -2.14
CA LEU A 141 -4.49 -3.15 -0.82
C LEU A 141 -5.92 -3.09 -0.25
N GLN A 142 -6.93 -2.84 -1.09
CA GLN A 142 -8.33 -2.90 -0.72
C GLN A 142 -8.74 -4.31 -0.25
N ASN A 143 -8.29 -5.35 -0.95
CA ASN A 143 -8.55 -6.74 -0.54
C ASN A 143 -7.86 -7.09 0.77
N PHE A 144 -6.63 -6.65 0.97
CA PHE A 144 -5.91 -6.80 2.23
C PHE A 144 -6.66 -6.12 3.39
N ALA A 145 -7.01 -4.84 3.22
CA ALA A 145 -7.78 -4.10 4.23
C ALA A 145 -9.14 -4.77 4.51
N GLY A 146 -9.84 -5.25 3.47
CA GLY A 146 -11.07 -6.02 3.57
C GLY A 146 -10.90 -7.29 4.41
N GLY A 147 -9.82 -8.04 4.17
CA GLY A 147 -9.49 -9.24 4.97
C GLY A 147 -9.28 -8.92 6.45
N VAL A 148 -8.53 -7.86 6.75
CA VAL A 148 -8.33 -7.38 8.14
C VAL A 148 -9.66 -6.99 8.79
N MET A 149 -10.52 -6.26 8.08
CA MET A 149 -11.84 -5.86 8.57
C MET A 149 -12.74 -7.06 8.85
N ILE A 150 -12.76 -8.06 7.97
CA ILE A 150 -13.51 -9.29 8.16
C ILE A 150 -13.04 -10.04 9.41
N LEU A 151 -11.73 -10.18 9.60
CA LEU A 151 -11.15 -10.88 10.75
C LEU A 151 -11.38 -10.13 12.07
N LEU A 152 -11.41 -8.80 12.05
CA LEU A 152 -11.62 -7.95 13.22
C LEU A 152 -13.09 -7.90 13.64
N PHE A 153 -13.98 -7.55 12.72
CA PHE A 153 -15.42 -7.37 13.00
C PHE A 153 -16.25 -8.65 12.88
N LYS A 154 -15.71 -9.66 12.20
CA LYS A 154 -16.34 -10.98 12.04
C LYS A 154 -17.81 -10.93 11.59
N PRO A 155 -18.12 -10.25 10.47
CA PRO A 155 -19.48 -10.29 9.91
C PRO A 155 -19.91 -11.72 9.59
N TYR A 156 -18.96 -12.59 9.29
CA TYR A 156 -19.10 -14.04 9.16
C TYR A 156 -17.81 -14.74 9.65
N LYS A 157 -17.90 -16.04 9.85
CA LYS A 157 -16.80 -16.91 10.34
C LYS A 157 -16.64 -18.10 9.41
N VAL A 158 -15.51 -18.81 9.53
CA VAL A 158 -15.33 -20.12 8.90
C VAL A 158 -16.42 -21.08 9.42
N GLY A 159 -17.10 -21.75 8.50
CA GLY A 159 -18.26 -22.62 8.76
C GLY A 159 -19.62 -21.96 8.52
N ASP A 160 -19.70 -20.63 8.46
CA ASP A 160 -20.97 -19.95 8.15
C ASP A 160 -21.38 -20.16 6.69
N PHE A 161 -22.67 -20.35 6.44
CA PHE A 161 -23.25 -20.30 5.09
C PHE A 161 -23.62 -18.87 4.76
N ILE A 162 -23.00 -18.32 3.73
CA ILE A 162 -23.18 -16.93 3.30
C ILE A 162 -23.57 -16.85 1.83
N GLU A 163 -24.24 -15.75 1.49
CA GLU A 163 -24.52 -15.34 0.12
C GLU A 163 -24.02 -13.92 -0.08
N ALA A 164 -23.12 -13.74 -1.04
CA ALA A 164 -22.51 -12.45 -1.36
C ALA A 164 -22.06 -12.41 -2.82
N GLN A 165 -22.17 -11.27 -3.48
CA GLN A 165 -21.72 -11.05 -4.87
C GLN A 165 -22.32 -12.06 -5.89
N GLY A 166 -23.54 -12.56 -5.64
CA GLY A 166 -24.20 -13.54 -6.53
C GLY A 166 -23.76 -14.98 -6.30
N TYR A 167 -22.92 -15.24 -5.30
CA TYR A 167 -22.48 -16.59 -4.93
C TYR A 167 -22.97 -16.95 -3.53
N SER A 168 -23.30 -18.22 -3.34
CA SER A 168 -23.67 -18.78 -2.04
C SER A 168 -22.86 -20.03 -1.71
N GLY A 169 -22.49 -20.18 -0.45
CA GLY A 169 -21.70 -21.33 0.00
C GLY A 169 -21.24 -21.22 1.46
N THR A 170 -20.69 -22.31 1.95
CA THR A 170 -20.09 -22.36 3.29
C THR A 170 -18.68 -21.78 3.24
N VAL A 171 -18.36 -20.87 4.15
CA VAL A 171 -17.01 -20.28 4.30
C VAL A 171 -16.05 -21.38 4.73
N LYS A 172 -15.14 -21.75 3.84
CA LYS A 172 -14.10 -22.75 4.08
C LYS A 172 -12.87 -22.13 4.75
N GLU A 173 -12.45 -20.95 4.26
CA GLU A 173 -11.23 -20.29 4.70
C GLU A 173 -11.32 -18.78 4.45
N ILE A 174 -10.76 -17.99 5.36
CA ILE A 174 -10.58 -16.54 5.19
C ILE A 174 -9.08 -16.30 5.07
N GLN A 175 -8.62 -15.99 3.86
CA GLN A 175 -7.23 -15.69 3.55
C GLN A 175 -6.97 -14.18 3.60
N ILE A 176 -5.71 -13.77 3.43
CA ILE A 176 -5.29 -12.35 3.51
C ILE A 176 -6.04 -11.47 2.49
N PHE A 177 -6.19 -11.96 1.26
CA PHE A 177 -6.79 -11.19 0.15
C PHE A 177 -8.16 -11.70 -0.29
N ASN A 178 -8.48 -12.96 0.01
CA ASN A 178 -9.67 -13.64 -0.48
C ASN A 178 -10.34 -14.44 0.62
N THR A 179 -11.65 -14.65 0.48
CA THR A 179 -12.41 -15.65 1.23
C THR A 179 -12.78 -16.79 0.29
N ILE A 180 -12.63 -18.01 0.75
CA ILE A 180 -12.94 -19.23 -0.01
C ILE A 180 -14.25 -19.80 0.49
N LEU A 181 -15.22 -19.97 -0.43
CA LEU A 181 -16.49 -20.64 -0.17
C LEU A 181 -16.49 -22.03 -0.82
N ASN A 182 -17.20 -22.95 -0.20
CA ASN A 182 -17.58 -24.22 -0.78
C ASN A 182 -19.08 -24.25 -1.02
N THR A 183 -19.49 -24.48 -2.26
CA THR A 183 -20.92 -24.55 -2.61
C THR A 183 -21.51 -25.93 -2.23
N PRO A 184 -22.85 -26.07 -2.12
CA PRO A 184 -23.51 -27.35 -1.85
C PRO A 184 -23.18 -28.44 -2.88
N ASP A 185 -22.91 -28.07 -4.14
CA ASP A 185 -22.47 -28.97 -5.23
C ASP A 185 -20.93 -29.15 -5.27
N ASN A 186 -20.25 -28.83 -4.15
CA ASN A 186 -18.82 -29.03 -3.90
C ASN A 186 -17.86 -28.27 -4.83
N LYS A 187 -18.28 -27.09 -5.29
CA LYS A 187 -17.39 -26.18 -6.03
C LYS A 187 -16.69 -25.21 -5.07
N THR A 188 -15.47 -24.87 -5.40
CA THR A 188 -14.70 -23.84 -4.66
C THR A 188 -14.88 -22.49 -5.34
N ILE A 189 -15.35 -21.49 -4.58
CA ILE A 189 -15.45 -20.10 -5.04
C ILE A 189 -14.47 -19.25 -4.25
N ILE A 190 -13.68 -18.46 -4.96
CA ILE A 190 -12.69 -17.54 -4.38
C ILE A 190 -13.19 -16.12 -4.59
N ILE A 191 -13.54 -15.44 -3.51
CA ILE A 191 -14.09 -14.08 -3.55
C ILE A 191 -13.10 -13.10 -2.93
N PRO A 192 -12.73 -12.00 -3.63
CA PRO A 192 -11.87 -10.98 -3.07
C PRO A 192 -12.50 -10.31 -1.82
N ASN A 193 -11.70 -10.15 -0.76
CA ASN A 193 -12.17 -9.64 0.54
C ASN A 193 -12.67 -8.19 0.48
N GLY A 194 -12.11 -7.37 -0.41
CA GLY A 194 -12.53 -5.97 -0.57
C GLY A 194 -14.02 -5.84 -0.84
N GLY A 195 -14.53 -6.64 -1.78
CA GLY A 195 -15.94 -6.65 -2.11
C GLY A 195 -16.83 -7.24 -1.02
N LEU A 196 -16.32 -8.21 -0.26
CA LEU A 196 -17.07 -8.80 0.87
C LEU A 196 -17.15 -7.87 2.08
N SER A 197 -16.11 -7.05 2.31
CA SER A 197 -16.04 -6.12 3.46
C SER A 197 -16.86 -4.85 3.25
N THR A 198 -17.05 -4.43 2.00
CA THR A 198 -17.75 -3.18 1.65
C THR A 198 -19.13 -3.39 1.05
N GLY A 199 -19.41 -4.60 0.55
CA GLY A 199 -20.68 -4.97 -0.07
C GLY A 199 -21.70 -5.53 0.92
N SER A 200 -22.92 -5.71 0.43
CA SER A 200 -23.97 -6.43 1.17
C SER A 200 -23.72 -7.93 1.12
N LEU A 201 -23.95 -8.60 2.25
CA LEU A 201 -23.91 -10.05 2.35
C LEU A 201 -25.07 -10.57 3.22
N ASN A 202 -25.56 -11.74 2.91
CA ASN A 202 -26.50 -12.48 3.73
C ASN A 202 -25.73 -13.56 4.49
N ASN A 203 -25.76 -13.54 5.82
CA ASN A 203 -25.23 -14.62 6.65
C ASN A 203 -26.37 -15.45 7.21
N TYR A 204 -26.53 -16.66 6.71
CA TYR A 204 -27.63 -17.55 7.10
C TYR A 204 -27.36 -18.33 8.39
N SER A 205 -26.11 -18.32 8.88
CA SER A 205 -25.69 -19.08 10.06
C SER A 205 -25.55 -18.22 11.32
N LYS A 206 -25.49 -16.87 11.17
CA LYS A 206 -25.24 -15.97 12.29
C LYS A 206 -26.39 -15.93 13.30
N GLU A 207 -27.63 -15.91 12.80
CA GLU A 207 -28.82 -15.86 13.62
C GLU A 207 -29.36 -17.28 13.86
N GLY A 208 -29.75 -17.57 15.11
CA GLY A 208 -30.19 -18.90 15.53
C GLY A 208 -31.59 -19.32 14.99
N ARG A 209 -32.37 -18.38 14.46
CA ARG A 209 -33.72 -18.64 13.93
C ARG A 209 -33.93 -17.83 12.66
N ARG A 210 -34.64 -18.42 11.69
CA ARG A 210 -35.08 -17.74 10.48
C ARG A 210 -36.49 -18.20 10.09
N ARG A 211 -37.25 -17.35 9.39
CA ARG A 211 -38.51 -17.69 8.80
C ARG A 211 -38.32 -18.60 7.59
N VAL A 212 -39.09 -19.66 7.52
CA VAL A 212 -39.19 -20.54 6.36
C VAL A 212 -40.58 -20.43 5.80
N ASP A 213 -40.73 -20.04 4.53
CA ASP A 213 -41.99 -19.90 3.85
C ASP A 213 -42.17 -21.10 2.89
N TRP A 214 -43.09 -21.98 3.20
CA TRP A 214 -43.40 -23.10 2.34
C TRP A 214 -44.61 -22.79 1.47
N LYS A 215 -44.54 -23.19 0.23
CA LYS A 215 -45.65 -23.18 -0.70
C LYS A 215 -45.98 -24.63 -1.05
N ILE A 216 -47.15 -25.07 -0.62
CA ILE A 216 -47.62 -26.44 -0.85
C ILE A 216 -48.79 -26.34 -1.81
N GLY A 217 -48.65 -27.01 -2.96
CA GLY A 217 -49.75 -27.16 -3.93
C GLY A 217 -50.68 -28.27 -3.50
N ILE A 218 -52.01 -28.02 -3.54
CA ILE A 218 -53.06 -29.02 -3.38
C ILE A 218 -53.75 -29.23 -4.71
N ALA A 219 -54.37 -30.43 -4.95
CA ALA A 219 -55.06 -30.71 -6.18
C ALA A 219 -56.36 -29.90 -6.29
N TYR A 220 -56.81 -29.66 -7.54
CA TYR A 220 -58.09 -29.02 -7.78
C TYR A 220 -59.21 -29.95 -7.28
N GLY A 221 -59.95 -29.51 -6.27
CA GLY A 221 -61.01 -30.27 -5.66
C GLY A 221 -60.73 -30.80 -4.25
N ASP A 222 -59.47 -30.67 -3.79
CA ASP A 222 -59.14 -30.97 -2.38
C ASP A 222 -59.64 -29.87 -1.46
N ASP A 223 -60.09 -30.28 -0.26
CA ASP A 223 -60.50 -29.35 0.75
C ASP A 223 -59.30 -28.69 1.43
N PHE A 224 -59.27 -27.35 1.34
CA PHE A 224 -58.18 -26.53 1.90
C PHE A 224 -58.02 -26.74 3.42
N ASP A 225 -59.15 -26.86 4.17
CA ASP A 225 -59.11 -27.00 5.62
C ASP A 225 -58.55 -28.36 6.05
N THR A 226 -58.84 -29.39 5.30
CA THR A 226 -58.31 -30.75 5.52
C THR A 226 -56.81 -30.77 5.25
N ALA A 227 -56.36 -30.17 4.14
CA ALA A 227 -54.92 -30.06 3.82
C ALA A 227 -54.16 -29.24 4.87
N ARG A 228 -54.74 -28.11 5.29
CA ARG A 228 -54.17 -27.28 6.36
C ARG A 228 -54.01 -28.03 7.67
N LYS A 229 -55.06 -28.77 8.12
CA LYS A 229 -55.00 -29.57 9.34
C LYS A 229 -53.93 -30.64 9.27
N ALA A 230 -53.79 -31.32 8.14
CA ALA A 230 -52.74 -32.34 7.91
C ALA A 230 -51.33 -31.73 8.02
N ILE A 231 -51.09 -30.58 7.39
CA ILE A 231 -49.80 -29.87 7.45
C ILE A 231 -49.50 -29.43 8.89
N LEU A 232 -50.45 -28.82 9.58
CA LEU A 232 -50.26 -28.38 10.97
C LEU A 232 -50.01 -29.53 11.93
N SER A 233 -50.65 -30.71 11.70
CA SER A 233 -50.37 -31.91 12.53
C SER A 233 -48.97 -32.46 12.32
N LEU A 234 -48.46 -32.40 11.11
CA LEU A 234 -47.08 -32.82 10.80
C LEU A 234 -46.06 -31.86 11.43
N LEU A 235 -46.31 -30.55 11.34
CA LEU A 235 -45.41 -29.55 11.95
C LEU A 235 -45.44 -29.58 13.50
N ALA A 236 -46.50 -30.07 14.12
CA ALA A 236 -46.57 -30.20 15.57
C ALA A 236 -45.90 -31.49 16.08
N ALA A 237 -45.64 -32.45 15.20
CA ALA A 237 -45.03 -33.73 15.52
C ALA A 237 -43.50 -33.71 15.38
N ASP A 238 -42.91 -32.65 14.79
CA ASP A 238 -41.48 -32.43 14.58
C ASP A 238 -40.90 -31.49 15.68
#